data_07561c7c5cc4238195462df396b6a4cb
#
_entry.id   07561c7c5cc4238195462df396b6a4cb
#
_cell.length_a   1.000
_cell.length_b   1.000
_cell.length_c   1.000
_cell.angle_alpha   90.00
_cell.angle_beta   90.00
_cell.angle_gamma   90.00
#
_symmetry.space_group_name_H-M   'P 1'
#
loop_
_entity.id
_entity.type
_entity.pdbx_description
1 polymer ?
#
loop_
_entity_poly.entity_id
_entity_poly.type
_entity_poly.pdbx_seq_one_letter_code
_entity_poly.pdbx_strand_id
1 'polypeptide(L)'
;MAKKKAAKKKAAPKKTSSTNASPKKASPKKASSTSAAAVKKKSEPVKLSKRDQGTMKKIVGMADGLVTQTESLRADPHLDIPSRTLSNIRFNASQRILQMGSKTNRRQLFNLSQARSFMQTVLAAEGAKRLLEQDKTLSIRGLYYLMKHDIPGTKEVTFNDQNESDSVIEDLEVLAASLREELHLY
;
A
#
# COMPACT_ATOMS: atom_id res chain seq x y z
N MET A 1 19.79 -26.88 -56.13
CA MET A 1 18.91 -26.10 -57.02
C MET A 1 18.28 -25.02 -56.15
N ALA A 2 18.76 -23.85 -55.97
CA ALA A 2 18.78 -22.63 -56.76
C ALA A 2 17.41 -22.14 -57.16
N LYS A 3 17.02 -20.97 -56.56
CA LYS A 3 16.43 -19.73 -57.12
C LYS A 3 15.84 -18.88 -55.97
N LYS A 4 16.41 -17.83 -55.46
CA LYS A 4 16.69 -16.43 -55.89
C LYS A 4 15.55 -15.74 -56.65
N LYS A 5 15.04 -14.65 -56.04
CA LYS A 5 14.68 -13.31 -56.59
C LYS A 5 13.96 -12.52 -55.52
N ALA A 6 14.48 -11.48 -54.97
CA ALA A 6 14.74 -10.09 -55.44
C ALA A 6 13.54 -9.14 -55.36
N ALA A 7 13.61 -8.25 -54.39
CA ALA A 7 13.47 -6.81 -54.30
C ALA A 7 12.43 -6.08 -55.20
N LYS A 8 11.68 -5.15 -54.52
CA LYS A 8 11.36 -3.85 -55.15
C LYS A 8 11.06 -2.76 -54.11
N LYS A 9 11.83 -1.74 -54.23
CA LYS A 9 11.90 -0.43 -53.58
C LYS A 9 10.96 0.54 -54.33
N LYS A 10 10.26 1.43 -53.63
CA LYS A 10 9.81 2.77 -54.10
C LYS A 10 9.30 3.51 -52.84
N ALA A 11 9.96 4.49 -52.32
CA ALA A 11 10.21 5.87 -52.73
C ALA A 11 9.00 6.80 -52.55
N ALA A 12 9.20 7.82 -51.73
CA ALA A 12 8.33 8.92 -51.34
C ALA A 12 8.03 9.90 -52.51
N PRO A 13 7.13 10.88 -52.32
CA PRO A 13 7.60 12.27 -52.24
C PRO A 13 6.87 13.16 -51.23
N LYS A 14 7.55 13.99 -50.68
CA LYS A 14 7.75 15.40 -50.37
C LYS A 14 6.73 16.41 -50.92
N LYS A 15 6.51 17.43 -50.04
CA LYS A 15 6.24 18.89 -50.27
C LYS A 15 4.90 19.34 -49.69
N THR A 16 4.73 20.50 -49.07
CA THR A 16 5.51 21.71 -48.71
C THR A 16 4.59 22.65 -47.92
N SER A 17 5.17 23.36 -46.92
CA SER A 17 4.99 24.79 -46.61
C SER A 17 3.57 25.32 -46.35
N SER A 18 3.32 26.15 -45.34
CA SER A 18 3.92 27.45 -45.06
C SER A 18 3.42 28.00 -43.72
N THR A 19 4.33 28.47 -42.93
CA THR A 19 4.40 29.83 -42.33
C THR A 19 3.11 30.48 -41.82
N ASN A 20 3.04 30.76 -40.50
CA ASN A 20 3.10 32.15 -40.09
C ASN A 20 3.48 32.29 -38.60
N ALA A 21 4.42 33.15 -38.43
CA ALA A 21 4.99 33.61 -37.15
C ALA A 21 4.08 34.70 -36.55
N SER A 22 4.03 34.85 -35.26
CA SER A 22 4.79 35.81 -34.46
C SER A 22 4.11 36.14 -33.15
N PRO A 23 4.81 36.76 -32.22
CA PRO A 23 4.87 36.43 -30.80
C PRO A 23 4.10 37.44 -29.94
N LYS A 24 3.74 37.06 -28.73
CA LYS A 24 3.44 38.03 -27.67
C LYS A 24 3.88 37.58 -26.28
N LYS A 25 4.94 38.26 -25.85
CA LYS A 25 5.22 38.82 -24.54
C LYS A 25 5.08 37.94 -23.29
N ALA A 26 6.24 37.70 -22.75
CA ALA A 26 6.55 37.40 -21.36
C ALA A 26 6.00 38.45 -20.39
N SER A 27 5.53 37.99 -19.24
CA SER A 27 5.59 38.76 -18.01
C SER A 27 5.86 37.82 -16.84
N PRO A 28 6.83 38.09 -15.97
CA PRO A 28 7.14 37.27 -14.84
C PRO A 28 6.22 37.63 -13.67
N LYS A 29 5.52 36.69 -13.10
CA LYS A 29 4.88 36.87 -11.79
C LYS A 29 5.58 36.05 -10.73
N LYS A 30 6.30 36.81 -9.92
CA LYS A 30 6.63 36.69 -8.50
C LYS A 30 6.36 35.33 -7.85
N ALA A 31 7.46 34.71 -7.45
CA ALA A 31 7.51 33.77 -6.34
C ALA A 31 6.98 34.44 -5.07
N SER A 32 5.90 33.88 -4.52
CA SER A 32 5.54 34.12 -3.13
C SER A 32 5.89 32.88 -2.33
N SER A 33 6.99 32.96 -1.63
CA SER A 33 7.34 32.07 -0.52
C SER A 33 6.26 32.22 0.56
N THR A 34 5.37 31.25 0.66
CA THR A 34 4.48 31.14 1.81
C THR A 34 5.01 30.05 2.70
N SER A 35 5.64 30.49 3.77
CA SER A 35 6.10 29.69 4.89
C SER A 35 5.00 28.74 5.37
N ALA A 36 5.36 27.44 5.39
CA ALA A 36 4.57 26.41 6.06
C ALA A 36 4.60 26.67 7.57
N ALA A 37 3.61 27.40 8.04
CA ALA A 37 3.26 27.44 9.47
C ALA A 37 2.55 26.13 9.78
N ALA A 38 3.27 25.18 10.37
CA ALA A 38 2.72 23.97 10.95
C ALA A 38 1.78 24.36 12.11
N VAL A 39 0.50 24.47 11.83
CA VAL A 39 -0.55 24.53 12.85
C VAL A 39 -0.63 23.14 13.47
N LYS A 40 0.08 22.94 14.59
CA LYS A 40 -0.19 21.85 15.53
C LYS A 40 -1.56 22.12 16.18
N LYS A 41 -2.63 21.73 15.49
CA LYS A 41 -3.92 21.52 16.13
C LYS A 41 -3.75 20.34 17.08
N LYS A 42 -3.69 20.62 18.37
CA LYS A 42 -3.85 19.67 19.45
C LYS A 42 -5.26 19.11 19.32
N SER A 43 -5.41 17.97 18.68
CA SER A 43 -6.68 17.26 18.58
C SER A 43 -7.01 16.75 19.98
N GLU A 44 -8.18 17.11 20.51
CA GLU A 44 -8.73 16.46 21.69
C GLU A 44 -8.82 14.96 21.46
N PRO A 45 -8.59 14.12 22.48
CA PRO A 45 -8.67 12.67 22.32
C PRO A 45 -10.09 12.28 21.94
N VAL A 46 -10.27 11.84 20.70
CA VAL A 46 -11.52 11.27 20.22
C VAL A 46 -11.82 10.04 21.08
N LYS A 47 -13.02 9.96 21.66
CA LYS A 47 -13.46 8.79 22.42
C LYS A 47 -13.73 7.65 21.43
N LEU A 48 -12.74 6.79 21.20
CA LEU A 48 -12.89 5.60 20.38
C LEU A 48 -13.98 4.67 20.90
N SER A 49 -14.76 4.10 20.00
CA SER A 49 -15.71 3.01 20.30
C SER A 49 -14.97 1.83 20.96
N LYS A 50 -15.66 1.00 21.73
CA LYS A 50 -15.07 -0.22 22.31
C LYS A 50 -14.53 -1.18 21.24
N ARG A 51 -15.16 -1.22 20.07
CA ARG A 51 -14.71 -1.99 18.90
C ARG A 51 -13.38 -1.47 18.39
N ASP A 52 -13.30 -0.16 18.13
CA ASP A 52 -12.11 0.50 17.58
C ASP A 52 -10.93 0.40 18.55
N GLN A 53 -11.18 0.48 19.86
CA GLN A 53 -10.17 0.22 20.89
C GLN A 53 -9.62 -1.21 20.79
N GLY A 54 -10.50 -2.20 20.53
CA GLY A 54 -10.10 -3.59 20.31
C GLY A 54 -9.20 -3.75 19.09
N THR A 55 -9.61 -3.18 17.97
CA THR A 55 -8.86 -3.22 16.69
C THR A 55 -7.54 -2.46 16.82
N MET A 56 -7.57 -1.28 17.42
CA MET A 56 -6.37 -0.49 17.71
C MET A 56 -5.36 -1.28 18.55
N LYS A 57 -5.82 -1.93 19.62
CA LYS A 57 -4.96 -2.74 20.48
C LYS A 57 -4.31 -3.90 19.73
N LYS A 58 -5.00 -4.53 18.79
CA LYS A 58 -4.44 -5.61 17.96
C LYS A 58 -3.34 -5.08 17.02
N ILE A 59 -3.59 -3.93 16.36
CA ILE A 59 -2.61 -3.30 15.46
C ILE A 59 -1.37 -2.85 16.25
N VAL A 60 -1.55 -2.21 17.39
CA VAL A 60 -0.43 -1.79 18.26
C VAL A 60 0.33 -3.00 18.79
N GLY A 61 -0.37 -4.05 19.26
CA GLY A 61 0.26 -5.29 19.71
C GLY A 61 1.11 -5.99 18.64
N MET A 62 0.67 -5.91 17.36
CA MET A 62 1.48 -6.38 16.23
C MET A 62 2.78 -5.56 16.09
N ALA A 63 2.68 -4.23 16.19
CA ALA A 63 3.84 -3.34 16.11
C ALA A 63 4.81 -3.55 17.29
N ASP A 64 4.30 -3.67 18.51
CA ASP A 64 5.11 -3.98 19.71
C ASP A 64 5.83 -5.32 19.57
N GLY A 65 5.17 -6.33 19.00
CA GLY A 65 5.78 -7.61 18.68
C GLY A 65 6.96 -7.48 17.71
N LEU A 66 6.85 -6.65 16.67
CA LEU A 66 7.93 -6.37 15.72
C LEU A 66 9.10 -5.64 16.40
N VAL A 67 8.81 -4.64 17.23
CA VAL A 67 9.84 -3.92 18.00
C VAL A 67 10.62 -4.88 18.90
N THR A 68 9.91 -5.72 19.65
CA THR A 68 10.53 -6.73 20.53
C THR A 68 11.41 -7.71 19.74
N GLN A 69 10.97 -8.16 18.56
CA GLN A 69 11.78 -9.02 17.70
C GLN A 69 13.06 -8.31 17.23
N THR A 70 12.95 -7.02 16.88
CA THR A 70 14.09 -6.20 16.43
C THR A 70 15.10 -6.00 17.57
N GLU A 71 14.64 -5.74 18.78
CA GLU A 71 15.48 -5.54 19.95
C GLU A 71 16.21 -6.82 20.39
N SER A 72 15.62 -7.97 20.15
CA SER A 72 16.19 -9.26 20.58
C SER A 72 17.47 -9.65 19.85
N LEU A 73 17.87 -8.96 18.76
CA LEU A 73 19.08 -9.17 17.94
C LEU A 73 19.32 -10.61 17.43
N ARG A 74 18.46 -11.56 17.78
CA ARG A 74 18.62 -13.00 17.51
C ARG A 74 17.65 -13.55 16.48
N ALA A 75 16.62 -12.80 16.15
CA ALA A 75 15.60 -13.24 15.19
C ALA A 75 15.32 -12.14 14.15
N ASP A 76 15.14 -12.55 12.90
CA ASP A 76 14.69 -11.62 11.87
C ASP A 76 13.26 -11.17 12.16
N PRO A 77 12.97 -9.86 12.17
CA PRO A 77 11.62 -9.36 12.31
C PRO A 77 10.71 -9.95 11.24
N HIS A 78 9.62 -10.56 11.66
CA HIS A 78 8.70 -11.24 10.77
C HIS A 78 7.24 -11.09 11.20
N LEU A 79 6.36 -11.24 10.22
CA LEU A 79 4.91 -11.32 10.41
C LEU A 79 4.44 -12.70 9.95
N ASP A 80 3.77 -13.42 10.83
CA ASP A 80 3.13 -14.70 10.52
C ASP A 80 1.66 -14.45 10.17
N ILE A 81 1.36 -14.40 8.87
CA ILE A 81 0.04 -14.11 8.34
C ILE A 81 -0.70 -15.42 8.09
N PRO A 82 -1.90 -15.67 8.68
CA PRO A 82 -2.67 -16.87 8.40
C PRO A 82 -2.97 -17.01 6.90
N SER A 83 -2.70 -18.20 6.37
CA SER A 83 -2.89 -18.47 4.93
C SER A 83 -4.37 -18.55 4.59
N ARG A 84 -4.84 -17.79 3.60
CA ARG A 84 -6.23 -17.77 3.10
C ARG A 84 -6.55 -18.88 2.08
N THR A 85 -5.69 -19.89 1.94
CA THR A 85 -5.91 -21.00 1.02
C THR A 85 -7.04 -21.90 1.49
N LEU A 86 -7.79 -22.46 0.57
CA LEU A 86 -8.88 -23.44 0.88
C LEU A 86 -8.37 -24.60 1.72
N SER A 87 -7.12 -25.03 1.53
CA SER A 87 -6.48 -26.10 2.32
C SER A 87 -6.28 -25.74 3.79
N ASN A 88 -6.39 -24.46 4.16
CA ASN A 88 -6.28 -23.95 5.52
C ASN A 88 -7.63 -23.60 6.15
N ILE A 89 -8.73 -23.81 5.44
CA ILE A 89 -10.08 -23.57 5.95
C ILE A 89 -10.62 -24.89 6.51
N ARG A 90 -11.15 -24.85 7.73
CA ARG A 90 -11.77 -25.98 8.40
C ARG A 90 -13.21 -25.66 8.75
N PHE A 91 -14.10 -26.58 8.50
CA PHE A 91 -15.49 -26.47 8.95
C PHE A 91 -15.61 -26.97 10.40
N ASN A 92 -16.05 -26.09 11.28
CA ASN A 92 -16.39 -26.48 12.66
C ASN A 92 -17.86 -26.89 12.71
N ALA A 93 -18.11 -28.19 12.78
CA ALA A 93 -19.46 -28.75 12.74
C ALA A 93 -20.31 -28.38 13.98
N SER A 94 -19.69 -28.18 15.14
CA SER A 94 -20.40 -27.83 16.39
C SER A 94 -20.92 -26.40 16.36
N GLN A 95 -20.16 -25.47 15.78
CA GLN A 95 -20.55 -24.07 15.65
C GLN A 95 -21.12 -23.72 14.28
N ARG A 96 -21.06 -24.63 13.33
CA ARG A 96 -21.48 -24.45 11.92
C ARG A 96 -20.81 -23.24 11.24
N ILE A 97 -19.54 -22.98 11.55
CA ILE A 97 -18.76 -21.89 10.97
C ILE A 97 -17.50 -22.41 10.28
N LEU A 98 -17.02 -21.66 9.31
CA LEU A 98 -15.71 -21.86 8.71
C LEU A 98 -14.66 -21.16 9.59
N GLN A 99 -13.62 -21.87 9.95
CA GLN A 99 -12.51 -21.36 10.74
C GLN A 99 -11.20 -21.47 9.96
N MET A 100 -10.30 -20.50 10.18
CA MET A 100 -8.95 -20.58 9.65
C MET A 100 -8.17 -21.68 10.39
N GLY A 101 -7.38 -22.43 9.66
CA GLY A 101 -6.45 -23.41 10.21
C GLY A 101 -5.16 -22.77 10.73
N SER A 102 -4.19 -23.61 11.04
CA SER A 102 -2.91 -23.18 11.65
C SER A 102 -1.80 -22.86 10.65
N LYS A 103 -2.04 -22.96 9.33
CA LYS A 103 -1.02 -22.64 8.34
C LYS A 103 -0.84 -21.13 8.24
N THR A 104 0.38 -20.67 8.40
CA THR A 104 0.77 -19.26 8.25
C THR A 104 1.78 -19.07 7.14
N ASN A 105 1.75 -17.91 6.52
CA ASN A 105 2.77 -17.44 5.60
C ASN A 105 3.64 -16.43 6.35
N ARG A 106 4.93 -16.73 6.47
CA ARG A 106 5.88 -15.84 7.13
C ARG A 106 6.41 -14.82 6.16
N ARG A 107 6.34 -13.54 6.55
CA ARG A 107 6.99 -12.42 5.83
C ARG A 107 8.12 -11.89 6.69
N GLN A 108 9.35 -11.94 6.18
CA GLN A 108 10.56 -11.52 6.89
C GLN A 108 11.04 -10.17 6.34
N LEU A 109 11.51 -9.28 7.25
CA LEU A 109 12.03 -7.97 6.88
C LEU A 109 13.35 -8.07 6.09
N PHE A 110 14.26 -8.94 6.51
CA PHE A 110 15.59 -9.05 5.90
C PHE A 110 15.65 -10.02 4.72
N ASN A 111 14.53 -10.58 4.29
CA ASN A 111 14.45 -11.37 3.08
C ASN A 111 14.07 -10.46 1.90
N LEU A 112 14.97 -10.26 0.93
CA LEU A 112 14.77 -9.36 -0.22
C LEU A 112 13.49 -9.64 -1.01
N SER A 113 13.08 -10.90 -1.14
CA SER A 113 11.86 -11.27 -1.86
C SER A 113 10.58 -10.93 -1.08
N GLN A 114 10.66 -10.73 0.23
CA GLN A 114 9.52 -10.52 1.13
C GLN A 114 9.51 -9.13 1.77
N ALA A 115 10.66 -8.44 1.80
CA ALA A 115 10.83 -7.14 2.45
C ALA A 115 9.81 -6.11 1.96
N ARG A 116 9.53 -6.08 0.64
CA ARG A 116 8.52 -5.18 0.06
C ARG A 116 7.13 -5.46 0.61
N SER A 117 6.70 -6.73 0.59
CA SER A 117 5.39 -7.11 1.12
C SER A 117 5.28 -6.93 2.64
N PHE A 118 6.39 -7.12 3.38
CA PHE A 118 6.48 -6.81 4.79
C PHE A 118 6.24 -5.32 5.03
N MET A 119 7.00 -4.45 4.35
CA MET A 119 6.86 -3.00 4.43
C MET A 119 5.43 -2.55 4.09
N GLN A 120 4.85 -3.07 3.00
CA GLN A 120 3.48 -2.76 2.58
C GLN A 120 2.45 -3.12 3.65
N THR A 121 2.61 -4.26 4.33
CA THR A 121 1.73 -4.69 5.43
C THR A 121 1.81 -3.74 6.62
N VAL A 122 3.02 -3.30 7.00
CA VAL A 122 3.22 -2.33 8.09
C VAL A 122 2.62 -0.97 7.73
N LEU A 123 2.80 -0.51 6.48
CA LEU A 123 2.19 0.74 6.00
C LEU A 123 0.66 0.69 6.02
N ALA A 124 0.06 -0.44 5.63
CA ALA A 124 -1.39 -0.62 5.68
C ALA A 124 -1.91 -0.59 7.14
N ALA A 125 -1.20 -1.24 8.05
CA ALA A 125 -1.52 -1.22 9.47
C ALA A 125 -1.43 0.19 10.07
N GLU A 126 -0.40 0.96 9.67
CA GLU A 126 -0.23 2.35 10.09
C GLU A 126 -1.35 3.24 9.53
N GLY A 127 -1.71 3.05 8.25
CA GLY A 127 -2.83 3.74 7.62
C GLY A 127 -4.16 3.48 8.35
N ALA A 128 -4.48 2.22 8.63
CA ALA A 128 -5.67 1.84 9.40
C ALA A 128 -5.65 2.43 10.82
N LYS A 129 -4.49 2.39 11.51
CA LYS A 129 -4.31 3.01 12.83
C LYS A 129 -4.64 4.51 12.80
N ARG A 130 -4.15 5.25 11.80
CA ARG A 130 -4.45 6.69 11.64
C ARG A 130 -5.94 6.96 11.43
N LEU A 131 -6.63 6.11 10.67
CA LEU A 131 -8.07 6.25 10.45
C LEU A 131 -8.83 6.07 11.76
N LEU A 132 -8.49 5.02 12.53
CA LEU A 132 -9.06 4.78 13.86
C LEU A 132 -8.81 5.95 14.82
N GLU A 133 -7.57 6.48 14.89
CA GLU A 133 -7.23 7.62 15.76
C GLU A 133 -7.99 8.89 15.42
N GLN A 134 -8.32 9.07 14.15
CA GLN A 134 -9.04 10.27 13.66
C GLN A 134 -10.55 10.07 13.56
N ASP A 135 -11.05 8.87 13.86
CA ASP A 135 -12.44 8.47 13.65
C ASP A 135 -12.94 8.82 12.24
N LYS A 136 -12.10 8.47 11.24
CA LYS A 136 -12.39 8.72 9.83
C LYS A 136 -12.46 7.40 9.08
N THR A 137 -13.40 7.34 8.16
CA THR A 137 -13.50 6.22 7.20
C THR A 137 -12.89 6.60 5.86
N LEU A 138 -12.32 5.63 5.17
CA LEU A 138 -11.71 5.83 3.86
C LEU A 138 -12.05 4.65 2.94
N SER A 139 -12.17 4.91 1.64
CA SER A 139 -12.28 3.81 0.68
C SER A 139 -10.94 3.09 0.54
N ILE A 140 -10.98 1.81 0.14
CA ILE A 140 -9.78 1.02 -0.15
C ILE A 140 -8.85 1.76 -1.12
N ARG A 141 -9.44 2.34 -2.17
CA ARG A 141 -8.70 3.16 -3.14
C ARG A 141 -8.09 4.42 -2.52
N GLY A 142 -8.80 5.04 -1.57
CA GLY A 142 -8.29 6.18 -0.82
C GLY A 142 -7.07 5.80 0.04
N LEU A 143 -7.13 4.64 0.69
CA LEU A 143 -6.00 4.11 1.46
C LEU A 143 -4.80 3.81 0.55
N TYR A 144 -5.02 3.23 -0.64
CA TYR A 144 -3.95 3.05 -1.63
C TYR A 144 -3.21 4.36 -1.94
N TYR A 145 -3.94 5.46 -2.21
CA TYR A 145 -3.32 6.75 -2.47
C TYR A 145 -2.62 7.35 -1.25
N LEU A 146 -3.13 7.09 -0.05
CA LEU A 146 -2.50 7.52 1.20
C LEU A 146 -1.16 6.82 1.42
N MET A 147 -1.06 5.54 1.07
CA MET A 147 0.13 4.71 1.26
C MET A 147 1.13 4.81 0.11
N LYS A 148 0.68 5.26 -1.07
CA LYS A 148 1.53 5.35 -2.26
C LYS A 148 2.45 6.56 -2.17
N HIS A 149 3.74 6.31 -2.04
CA HIS A 149 4.80 7.32 -2.07
C HIS A 149 6.11 6.72 -2.61
N ASP A 150 7.01 7.60 -3.02
CA ASP A 150 8.33 7.20 -3.48
C ASP A 150 9.20 6.75 -2.32
N ILE A 151 9.99 5.69 -2.53
CA ILE A 151 10.93 5.19 -1.52
C ILE A 151 12.20 6.05 -1.61
N PRO A 152 12.58 6.78 -0.54
CA PRO A 152 13.74 7.65 -0.56
C PRO A 152 15.03 6.92 -0.97
N GLY A 153 15.79 7.53 -1.89
CA GLY A 153 17.05 6.95 -2.39
C GLY A 153 16.90 5.88 -3.46
N THR A 154 15.69 5.57 -3.88
CA THR A 154 15.41 4.61 -4.97
C THR A 154 14.52 5.24 -6.04
N LYS A 155 14.33 4.52 -7.16
CA LYS A 155 13.33 4.88 -8.19
C LYS A 155 12.03 4.10 -8.02
N GLU A 156 11.87 3.43 -6.90
CA GLU A 156 10.73 2.56 -6.63
C GLU A 156 9.67 3.29 -5.80
N VAL A 157 8.43 2.87 -5.99
CA VAL A 157 7.27 3.32 -5.22
C VAL A 157 6.82 2.21 -4.25
N THR A 158 6.17 2.59 -3.17
CA THR A 158 5.68 1.63 -2.17
C THR A 158 4.65 0.65 -2.74
N PHE A 159 3.74 1.14 -3.61
CA PHE A 159 2.73 0.35 -4.30
C PHE A 159 2.71 0.72 -5.78
N ASN A 160 2.78 -0.26 -6.67
CA ASN A 160 2.71 -0.05 -8.12
C ASN A 160 1.26 0.17 -8.55
N ASP A 161 0.36 -0.71 -8.14
CA ASP A 161 -1.05 -0.67 -8.49
C ASP A 161 -1.95 -0.96 -7.27
N GLN A 162 -3.25 -0.79 -7.47
CA GLN A 162 -4.26 -0.99 -6.43
C GLN A 162 -4.38 -2.47 -6.03
N ASN A 163 -4.18 -3.41 -6.95
CA ASN A 163 -4.32 -4.84 -6.65
C ASN A 163 -3.30 -5.30 -5.60
N GLU A 164 -2.08 -4.70 -5.60
CA GLU A 164 -1.11 -4.94 -4.53
C GLU A 164 -1.67 -4.51 -3.17
N SER A 165 -2.27 -3.32 -3.08
CA SER A 165 -2.82 -2.81 -1.82
C SER A 165 -4.03 -3.63 -1.35
N ASP A 166 -4.88 -4.06 -2.26
CA ASP A 166 -6.06 -4.87 -1.92
C ASP A 166 -5.64 -6.18 -1.27
N SER A 167 -4.65 -6.87 -1.84
CA SER A 167 -4.09 -8.10 -1.26
C SER A 167 -3.48 -7.89 0.13
N VAL A 168 -2.81 -6.75 0.34
CA VAL A 168 -2.21 -6.40 1.64
C VAL A 168 -3.28 -6.07 2.68
N ILE A 169 -4.35 -5.38 2.28
CA ILE A 169 -5.49 -5.06 3.17
C ILE A 169 -6.18 -6.36 3.62
N GLU A 170 -6.43 -7.29 2.70
CA GLU A 170 -7.00 -8.60 3.03
C GLU A 170 -6.11 -9.41 3.99
N ASP A 171 -4.80 -9.33 3.83
CA ASP A 171 -3.86 -9.97 4.76
C ASP A 171 -3.88 -9.28 6.13
N LEU A 172 -4.03 -7.96 6.18
CA LEU A 172 -4.17 -7.20 7.42
C LEU A 172 -5.46 -7.54 8.16
N GLU A 173 -6.59 -7.69 7.46
CA GLU A 173 -7.87 -8.14 8.03
C GLU A 173 -7.72 -9.47 8.78
N VAL A 174 -7.03 -10.43 8.15
CA VAL A 174 -6.78 -11.75 8.75
C VAL A 174 -5.78 -11.67 9.91
N LEU A 175 -4.72 -10.88 9.75
CA LEU A 175 -3.67 -10.70 10.77
C LEU A 175 -4.23 -10.03 12.03
N ALA A 176 -5.04 -8.98 11.86
CA ALA A 176 -5.72 -8.28 12.95
C ALA A 176 -6.96 -9.03 13.47
N ALA A 177 -7.39 -10.11 12.80
CA ALA A 177 -8.66 -10.78 13.06
C ALA A 177 -9.80 -9.74 13.24
N SER A 178 -9.92 -8.82 12.29
CA SER A 178 -10.86 -7.72 12.27
C SER A 178 -11.47 -7.56 10.88
N LEU A 179 -12.74 -7.17 10.84
CA LEU A 179 -13.41 -6.90 9.58
C LEU A 179 -12.91 -5.58 8.97
N ARG A 180 -13.11 -5.43 7.68
CA ARG A 180 -12.75 -4.23 6.92
C ARG A 180 -13.38 -2.96 7.51
N GLU A 181 -14.65 -3.03 7.88
CA GLU A 181 -15.36 -1.92 8.53
C GLU A 181 -14.79 -1.56 9.90
N GLU A 182 -14.24 -2.56 10.63
CA GLU A 182 -13.56 -2.32 11.92
C GLU A 182 -12.17 -1.67 11.76
N LEU A 183 -11.62 -1.71 10.53
CA LEU A 183 -10.42 -0.98 10.12
C LEU A 183 -10.76 0.40 9.53
N HIS A 184 -12.03 0.81 9.58
CA HIS A 184 -12.55 2.04 8.98
C HIS A 184 -12.37 2.13 7.46
N LEU A 185 -12.42 0.96 6.77
CA LEU A 185 -12.31 0.84 5.31
C LEU A 185 -13.64 0.39 4.68
N TYR A 186 -13.95 0.89 3.48
CA TYR A 186 -15.14 0.52 2.70
C TYR A 186 -14.86 0.47 1.19
#